data_184e7f630e12e7ea99d3a814e9036161
#
_entry.id   184e7f630e12e7ea99d3a814e9036161
#
_cell.length_a   1.000
_cell.length_b   1.000
_cell.length_c   1.000
_cell.angle_alpha   90.00
_cell.angle_beta   90.00
_cell.angle_gamma   90.00
#
_symmetry.space_group_name_H-M   'P 1'
#
loop_
_entity.id
_entity.type
_entity.pdbx_description
1 polymer ?
#
loop_
_entity_poly.entity_id
_entity_poly.type
_entity_poly.pdbx_seq_one_letter_code
_entity_poly.pdbx_strand_id
1 'polypeptide(L)'
;MLNYFLKRLLGLIPTLLIVAVLVFLFVHMLPGDPARLAAGQDADEQTVAMVRAELGLDKPLPQQFVSFFTHMLQGDFGTSIRTRRPVSMEIGERFFPTVMLTITSMVWAVFFGMGIGIVSAVFRNQWPDRLGMTLAVSGISFPAFALGMLLMQIFSVQLGWLPTVGAGSWKHYILPSITLGAAVAAVMARFTRASFVEVIQEDFVRTARAKGVRERTVIIKHCLRNALIPVVTMMGLQFGFLLGGSILVEAVFNWPGLGRLLVDAVQMRDYPVIQTLVLLFSLEFILINLVVDVLYGYINPTIRYK
;
A
#
# COMPACT_ATOMS: atom_id res chain seq x y z
N MET A 1 3.88 27.66 -1.25
CA MET A 1 3.08 26.45 -1.02
C MET A 1 2.17 26.13 -2.20
N LEU A 2 1.29 27.04 -2.62
CA LEU A 2 0.38 26.79 -3.75
C LEU A 2 1.14 26.44 -5.05
N ASN A 3 2.19 27.21 -5.42
CA ASN A 3 2.99 26.93 -6.59
C ASN A 3 3.74 25.58 -6.52
N TYR A 4 4.21 25.20 -5.35
CA TYR A 4 4.82 23.89 -5.13
C TYR A 4 3.80 22.76 -5.33
N PHE A 5 2.63 22.90 -4.70
CA PHE A 5 1.52 21.96 -4.86
C PHE A 5 1.09 21.82 -6.34
N LEU A 6 0.90 22.95 -7.03
CA LEU A 6 0.50 22.96 -8.44
C LEU A 6 1.57 22.31 -9.35
N LYS A 7 2.85 22.60 -9.13
CA LYS A 7 3.94 21.94 -9.89
C LYS A 7 3.96 20.44 -9.67
N ARG A 8 3.75 19.98 -8.42
CA ARG A 8 3.66 18.56 -8.11
C ARG A 8 2.44 17.92 -8.74
N LEU A 9 1.27 18.58 -8.66
CA LEU A 9 0.02 18.12 -9.27
C LEU A 9 0.17 18.00 -10.81
N LEU A 10 0.75 18.99 -11.45
CA LEU A 10 1.02 18.94 -12.90
C LEU A 10 1.99 17.82 -13.27
N GLY A 11 2.98 17.53 -12.41
CA GLY A 11 3.92 16.42 -12.60
C GLY A 11 3.26 15.03 -12.52
N LEU A 12 2.06 14.91 -11.91
CA LEU A 12 1.34 13.63 -11.84
C LEU A 12 0.71 13.27 -13.20
N ILE A 13 0.33 14.26 -14.01
CA ILE A 13 -0.34 14.04 -15.30
C ILE A 13 0.51 13.16 -16.24
N PRO A 14 1.79 13.51 -16.53
CA PRO A 14 2.62 12.67 -17.38
C PRO A 14 2.87 11.28 -16.78
N THR A 15 3.00 11.17 -15.46
CA THR A 15 3.18 9.87 -14.79
C THR A 15 1.94 8.99 -14.98
N LEU A 16 0.74 9.53 -14.74
CA LEU A 16 -0.52 8.79 -14.95
C LEU A 16 -0.72 8.41 -16.40
N LEU A 17 -0.36 9.30 -17.35
CA LEU A 17 -0.45 9.00 -18.77
C LEU A 17 0.49 7.84 -19.16
N ILE A 18 1.74 7.88 -18.68
CA ILE A 18 2.70 6.78 -18.90
C ILE A 18 2.16 5.47 -18.34
N VAL A 19 1.63 5.49 -17.12
CA VAL A 19 1.05 4.29 -16.50
C VAL A 19 -0.15 3.80 -17.30
N ALA A 20 -1.04 4.70 -17.76
CA ALA A 20 -2.19 4.32 -18.58
C ALA A 20 -1.76 3.65 -19.89
N VAL A 21 -0.73 4.18 -20.56
CA VAL A 21 -0.16 3.57 -21.77
C VAL A 21 0.43 2.19 -21.47
N LEU A 22 1.23 2.09 -20.41
CA LEU A 22 1.87 0.82 -20.03
C LEU A 22 0.83 -0.25 -19.66
N VAL A 23 -0.19 0.10 -18.90
CA VAL A 23 -1.28 -0.82 -18.51
C VAL A 23 -2.07 -1.27 -19.73
N PHE A 24 -2.40 -0.34 -20.64
CA PHE A 24 -3.08 -0.65 -21.88
C PHE A 24 -2.26 -1.63 -22.73
N LEU A 25 -0.98 -1.35 -22.94
CA LEU A 25 -0.09 -2.23 -23.71
C LEU A 25 0.09 -3.58 -23.03
N PHE A 26 0.30 -3.60 -21.71
CA PHE A 26 0.49 -4.83 -20.94
C PHE A 26 -0.70 -5.79 -21.12
N VAL A 27 -1.92 -5.27 -21.02
CA VAL A 27 -3.13 -6.08 -21.20
C VAL A 27 -3.24 -6.66 -22.60
N HIS A 28 -2.84 -5.90 -23.62
CA HIS A 28 -2.81 -6.39 -25.02
C HIS A 28 -1.70 -7.42 -25.29
N MET A 29 -0.68 -7.48 -24.43
CA MET A 29 0.38 -8.49 -24.50
C MET A 29 0.02 -9.80 -23.80
N LEU A 30 -1.04 -9.82 -22.99
CA LEU A 30 -1.46 -11.05 -22.31
C LEU A 30 -1.96 -12.07 -23.35
N PRO A 31 -1.57 -13.33 -23.23
CA PRO A 31 -2.02 -14.37 -24.15
C PRO A 31 -3.52 -14.64 -24.02
N GLY A 32 -4.25 -14.57 -25.12
CA GLY A 32 -5.69 -14.83 -25.20
C GLY A 32 -6.42 -13.76 -26.01
N ASP A 33 -7.60 -14.11 -26.47
CA ASP A 33 -8.49 -13.21 -27.20
C ASP A 33 -9.61 -12.70 -26.26
N PRO A 34 -9.61 -11.39 -25.89
CA PRO A 34 -10.65 -10.83 -25.04
C PRO A 34 -12.07 -11.01 -25.58
N ALA A 35 -12.24 -10.92 -26.91
CA ALA A 35 -13.52 -11.08 -27.56
C ALA A 35 -14.03 -12.52 -27.40
N ARG A 36 -13.17 -13.53 -27.56
CA ARG A 36 -13.55 -14.94 -27.33
C ARG A 36 -13.88 -15.22 -25.87
N LEU A 37 -13.12 -14.62 -24.94
CA LEU A 37 -13.41 -14.76 -23.50
C LEU A 37 -14.75 -14.12 -23.13
N ALA A 38 -15.08 -12.99 -23.71
CA ALA A 38 -16.34 -12.30 -23.48
C ALA A 38 -17.54 -12.99 -24.14
N ALA A 39 -17.34 -13.56 -25.35
CA ALA A 39 -18.36 -14.33 -26.07
C ALA A 39 -18.64 -15.69 -25.43
N GLY A 40 -17.64 -16.28 -24.75
CA GLY A 40 -17.67 -17.66 -24.22
C GLY A 40 -16.83 -18.62 -25.06
N GLN A 41 -16.32 -19.69 -24.41
CA GLN A 41 -15.42 -20.64 -25.07
C GLN A 41 -16.08 -21.40 -26.23
N ASP A 42 -17.37 -21.65 -26.12
CA ASP A 42 -18.16 -22.41 -27.11
C ASP A 42 -18.84 -21.48 -28.15
N ALA A 43 -18.59 -20.17 -28.13
CA ALA A 43 -19.17 -19.23 -29.08
C ALA A 43 -18.66 -19.47 -30.50
N ASP A 44 -19.55 -19.36 -31.47
CA ASP A 44 -19.20 -19.43 -32.91
C ASP A 44 -18.40 -18.19 -33.35
N GLU A 45 -17.69 -18.30 -34.47
CA GLU A 45 -16.84 -17.23 -34.98
C GLU A 45 -17.61 -15.93 -35.29
N GLN A 46 -18.90 -16.04 -35.65
CA GLN A 46 -19.76 -14.87 -35.92
C GLN A 46 -20.06 -14.11 -34.63
N THR A 47 -20.40 -14.82 -33.56
CA THR A 47 -20.60 -14.21 -32.22
C THR A 47 -19.31 -13.57 -31.68
N VAL A 48 -18.15 -14.23 -31.86
CA VAL A 48 -16.85 -13.65 -31.46
C VAL A 48 -16.56 -12.38 -32.25
N ALA A 49 -16.83 -12.36 -33.57
CA ALA A 49 -16.63 -11.18 -34.40
C ALA A 49 -17.54 -10.02 -34.00
N MET A 50 -18.82 -10.28 -33.66
CA MET A 50 -19.75 -9.26 -33.15
C MET A 50 -19.24 -8.67 -31.81
N VAL A 51 -18.84 -9.51 -30.85
CA VAL A 51 -18.30 -9.05 -29.58
C VAL A 51 -17.00 -8.30 -29.75
N ARG A 52 -16.15 -8.69 -30.70
CA ARG A 52 -14.92 -7.96 -31.04
C ARG A 52 -15.21 -6.56 -31.52
N ALA A 53 -16.18 -6.37 -32.39
CA ALA A 53 -16.62 -5.08 -32.90
C ALA A 53 -17.28 -4.23 -31.79
N GLU A 54 -18.11 -4.85 -30.94
CA GLU A 54 -18.75 -4.18 -29.80
C GLU A 54 -17.73 -3.66 -28.78
N LEU A 55 -16.68 -4.43 -28.50
CA LEU A 55 -15.59 -4.02 -27.63
C LEU A 55 -14.58 -3.09 -28.33
N GLY A 56 -14.76 -2.81 -29.62
CA GLY A 56 -13.87 -1.97 -30.42
C GLY A 56 -12.46 -2.54 -30.63
N LEU A 57 -12.30 -3.85 -30.45
CA LEU A 57 -11.02 -4.56 -30.60
C LEU A 57 -10.61 -4.80 -32.06
N ASP A 58 -11.48 -4.47 -32.99
CA ASP A 58 -11.25 -4.45 -34.45
C ASP A 58 -10.54 -3.16 -34.91
N LYS A 59 -10.50 -2.12 -34.07
CA LYS A 59 -9.87 -0.83 -34.39
C LYS A 59 -8.35 -0.88 -34.18
N PRO A 60 -7.58 0.01 -34.84
CA PRO A 60 -6.14 0.17 -34.58
C PRO A 60 -5.85 0.50 -33.11
N LEU A 61 -4.75 -0.02 -32.56
CA LEU A 61 -4.35 0.18 -31.15
C LEU A 61 -4.40 1.63 -30.67
N PRO A 62 -3.95 2.65 -31.43
CA PRO A 62 -4.08 4.06 -31.01
C PRO A 62 -5.53 4.50 -30.78
N GLN A 63 -6.47 4.02 -31.60
CA GLN A 63 -7.89 4.36 -31.45
C GLN A 63 -8.49 3.63 -30.25
N GLN A 64 -8.11 2.38 -30.00
CA GLN A 64 -8.51 1.66 -28.80
C GLN A 64 -8.01 2.37 -27.54
N PHE A 65 -6.76 2.83 -27.53
CA PHE A 65 -6.20 3.59 -26.40
C PHE A 65 -6.96 4.90 -26.16
N VAL A 66 -7.22 5.69 -27.21
CA VAL A 66 -7.97 6.94 -27.07
C VAL A 66 -9.38 6.66 -26.52
N SER A 67 -10.06 5.64 -27.04
CA SER A 67 -11.39 5.23 -26.53
C SER A 67 -11.31 4.83 -25.05
N PHE A 68 -10.39 3.94 -24.67
CA PHE A 68 -10.14 3.54 -23.29
C PHE A 68 -9.91 4.74 -22.39
N PHE A 69 -9.01 5.64 -22.78
CA PHE A 69 -8.63 6.80 -21.99
C PHE A 69 -9.77 7.80 -21.81
N THR A 70 -10.57 8.03 -22.87
CA THR A 70 -11.73 8.94 -22.80
C THR A 70 -12.85 8.38 -21.93
N HIS A 71 -13.19 7.10 -22.02
CA HIS A 71 -14.17 6.46 -21.13
C HIS A 71 -13.73 6.51 -19.67
N MET A 72 -12.45 6.22 -19.43
CA MET A 72 -11.87 6.30 -18.08
C MET A 72 -12.00 7.71 -17.48
N LEU A 73 -11.74 8.78 -18.25
CA LEU A 73 -11.90 10.17 -17.80
C LEU A 73 -13.36 10.54 -17.51
N GLN A 74 -14.31 9.86 -18.13
CA GLN A 74 -15.74 10.02 -17.89
C GLN A 74 -16.25 9.18 -16.70
N GLY A 75 -15.36 8.38 -16.07
CA GLY A 75 -15.72 7.47 -14.98
C GLY A 75 -16.38 6.17 -15.45
N ASP A 76 -16.35 5.91 -16.75
CA ASP A 76 -16.78 4.64 -17.32
C ASP A 76 -15.60 3.69 -17.41
N PHE A 77 -15.54 2.74 -16.50
CA PHE A 77 -14.51 1.70 -16.42
C PHE A 77 -14.93 0.39 -17.10
N GLY A 78 -16.04 0.41 -17.82
CA GLY A 78 -16.60 -0.75 -18.50
C GLY A 78 -17.25 -1.76 -17.56
N THR A 79 -17.49 -2.96 -18.10
CA THR A 79 -18.09 -4.09 -17.39
C THR A 79 -17.11 -5.25 -17.27
N SER A 80 -17.13 -5.91 -16.13
CA SER A 80 -16.37 -7.15 -15.91
C SER A 80 -16.80 -8.22 -16.92
N ILE A 81 -15.84 -8.85 -17.56
CA ILE A 81 -16.09 -9.95 -18.51
C ILE A 81 -16.69 -11.15 -17.77
N ARG A 82 -16.26 -11.37 -16.53
CA ARG A 82 -16.66 -12.50 -15.70
C ARG A 82 -18.04 -12.31 -15.08
N THR A 83 -18.23 -11.22 -14.36
CA THR A 83 -19.45 -11.01 -13.53
C THR A 83 -20.55 -10.29 -14.27
N ARG A 84 -20.25 -9.68 -15.42
CA ARG A 84 -21.16 -8.81 -16.18
C ARG A 84 -21.67 -7.61 -15.40
N ARG A 85 -21.01 -7.27 -14.29
CA ARG A 85 -21.30 -6.09 -13.46
C ARG A 85 -20.40 -4.92 -13.85
N PRO A 86 -20.84 -3.66 -13.66
CA PRO A 86 -19.99 -2.50 -13.81
C PRO A 86 -18.74 -2.59 -12.92
N VAL A 87 -17.57 -2.34 -13.48
CA VAL A 87 -16.28 -2.39 -12.75
C VAL A 87 -16.26 -1.42 -11.57
N SER A 88 -16.89 -0.24 -11.73
CA SER A 88 -17.02 0.75 -10.66
C SER A 88 -17.72 0.21 -9.40
N MET A 89 -18.75 -0.64 -9.58
CA MET A 89 -19.45 -1.28 -8.46
C MET A 89 -18.56 -2.29 -7.74
N GLU A 90 -17.85 -3.13 -8.49
CA GLU A 90 -16.96 -4.14 -7.89
C GLU A 90 -15.81 -3.50 -7.10
N ILE A 91 -15.27 -2.41 -7.61
CA ILE A 91 -14.25 -1.62 -6.93
C ILE A 91 -14.85 -0.96 -5.69
N GLY A 92 -16.00 -0.31 -5.80
CA GLY A 92 -16.65 0.38 -4.69
C GLY A 92 -16.92 -0.53 -3.48
N GLU A 93 -17.38 -1.76 -3.72
CA GLU A 93 -17.64 -2.76 -2.66
C GLU A 93 -16.35 -3.18 -1.91
N ARG A 94 -15.18 -3.16 -2.59
CA ARG A 94 -13.91 -3.68 -2.07
C ARG A 94 -12.90 -2.61 -1.65
N PHE A 95 -13.15 -1.36 -2.02
CA PHE A 95 -12.28 -0.23 -1.71
C PHE A 95 -12.10 -0.03 -0.21
N PHE A 96 -13.22 0.08 0.51
CA PHE A 96 -13.19 0.34 1.94
C PHE A 96 -12.51 -0.77 2.76
N PRO A 97 -12.74 -2.07 2.51
CA PRO A 97 -11.99 -3.16 3.15
C PRO A 97 -10.46 -3.04 2.99
N THR A 98 -9.95 -2.71 1.79
CA THR A 98 -8.52 -2.50 1.57
C THR A 98 -7.98 -1.31 2.36
N VAL A 99 -8.69 -0.18 2.33
CA VAL A 99 -8.30 1.03 3.08
C VAL A 99 -8.25 0.75 4.58
N MET A 100 -9.25 0.08 5.13
CA MET A 100 -9.28 -0.26 6.56
C MET A 100 -8.16 -1.22 6.95
N LEU A 101 -7.87 -2.23 6.12
CA LEU A 101 -6.75 -3.12 6.35
C LEU A 101 -5.41 -2.36 6.33
N THR A 102 -5.22 -1.46 5.38
CA THR A 102 -4.01 -0.63 5.28
C THR A 102 -3.84 0.28 6.50
N ILE A 103 -4.92 0.95 6.93
CA ILE A 103 -4.88 1.82 8.12
C ILE A 103 -4.58 1.00 9.38
N THR A 104 -5.25 -0.12 9.60
CA THR A 104 -5.01 -0.96 10.79
C THR A 104 -3.60 -1.51 10.81
N SER A 105 -3.08 -1.93 9.64
CA SER A 105 -1.69 -2.39 9.49
C SER A 105 -0.69 -1.28 9.80
N MET A 106 -0.96 -0.05 9.33
CA MET A 106 -0.10 1.10 9.59
C MET A 106 -0.09 1.50 11.07
N VAL A 107 -1.26 1.56 11.70
CA VAL A 107 -1.37 1.87 13.14
C VAL A 107 -0.58 0.86 13.98
N TRP A 108 -0.75 -0.43 13.69
CA TRP A 108 0.00 -1.48 14.35
C TRP A 108 1.51 -1.34 14.09
N ALA A 109 1.91 -1.19 12.84
CA ALA A 109 3.32 -1.10 12.45
C ALA A 109 4.04 0.08 13.08
N VAL A 110 3.37 1.24 13.11
CA VAL A 110 3.90 2.46 13.74
C VAL A 110 4.02 2.27 15.25
N PHE A 111 2.96 1.81 15.90
CA PHE A 111 2.95 1.63 17.34
C PHE A 111 4.06 0.70 17.83
N PHE A 112 4.14 -0.50 17.27
CA PHE A 112 5.16 -1.47 17.67
C PHE A 112 6.54 -1.13 17.12
N GLY A 113 6.64 -0.68 15.86
CA GLY A 113 7.90 -0.30 15.27
C GLY A 113 8.57 0.85 16.02
N MET A 114 7.83 1.93 16.29
CA MET A 114 8.36 3.04 17.08
C MET A 114 8.69 2.62 18.51
N GLY A 115 7.83 1.82 19.15
CA GLY A 115 8.06 1.32 20.49
C GLY A 115 9.40 0.55 20.60
N ILE A 116 9.60 -0.41 19.69
CA ILE A 116 10.85 -1.16 19.58
C ILE A 116 12.04 -0.24 19.31
N GLY A 117 11.89 0.70 18.37
CA GLY A 117 12.95 1.66 18.02
C GLY A 117 13.38 2.56 19.19
N ILE A 118 12.41 3.09 19.95
CA ILE A 118 12.69 3.92 21.14
C ILE A 118 13.40 3.10 22.22
N VAL A 119 12.88 1.90 22.56
CA VAL A 119 13.50 1.02 23.54
C VAL A 119 14.93 0.66 23.13
N SER A 120 15.14 0.29 21.87
CA SER A 120 16.46 -0.01 21.32
C SER A 120 17.43 1.19 21.39
N ALA A 121 16.94 2.40 21.15
CA ALA A 121 17.76 3.60 21.23
C ALA A 121 18.17 3.95 22.67
N VAL A 122 17.23 3.85 23.62
CA VAL A 122 17.47 4.13 25.05
C VAL A 122 18.46 3.13 25.64
N PHE A 123 18.31 1.85 25.31
CA PHE A 123 19.18 0.77 25.76
C PHE A 123 20.25 0.40 24.71
N ARG A 124 20.80 1.39 24.02
CA ARG A 124 21.77 1.21 22.93
C ARG A 124 22.93 0.28 23.34
N ASN A 125 23.25 -0.68 22.46
CA ASN A 125 24.30 -1.71 22.63
C ASN A 125 24.05 -2.72 23.77
N GLN A 126 22.91 -2.66 24.46
CA GLN A 126 22.50 -3.63 25.47
C GLN A 126 21.61 -4.71 24.86
N TRP A 127 21.18 -5.70 25.68
CA TRP A 127 20.37 -6.82 25.21
C TRP A 127 19.00 -6.41 24.62
N PRO A 128 18.26 -5.37 25.13
CA PRO A 128 16.99 -4.98 24.51
C PRO A 128 17.18 -4.41 23.09
N ASP A 129 18.29 -3.67 22.86
CA ASP A 129 18.63 -3.18 21.55
C ASP A 129 18.93 -4.32 20.57
N ARG A 130 19.76 -5.27 20.99
CA ARG A 130 20.10 -6.43 20.16
C ARG A 130 18.86 -7.25 19.80
N LEU A 131 18.01 -7.56 20.80
CA LEU A 131 16.79 -8.31 20.58
C LEU A 131 15.81 -7.55 19.65
N GLY A 132 15.55 -6.26 19.92
CA GLY A 132 14.66 -5.43 19.13
C GLY A 132 15.11 -5.32 17.67
N MET A 133 16.40 -5.10 17.42
CA MET A 133 16.94 -5.01 16.07
C MET A 133 16.99 -6.38 15.36
N THR A 134 17.25 -7.47 16.07
CA THR A 134 17.14 -8.82 15.49
C THR A 134 15.71 -9.12 15.05
N LEU A 135 14.71 -8.84 15.90
CA LEU A 135 13.30 -9.00 15.54
C LEU A 135 12.91 -8.12 14.33
N ALA A 136 13.40 -6.87 14.30
CA ALA A 136 13.17 -5.99 13.17
C ALA A 136 13.77 -6.54 11.87
N VAL A 137 15.01 -7.01 11.87
CA VAL A 137 15.64 -7.61 10.68
C VAL A 137 14.89 -8.89 10.26
N SER A 138 14.51 -9.73 11.21
CA SER A 138 13.72 -10.93 10.92
C SER A 138 12.39 -10.61 10.24
N GLY A 139 11.71 -9.53 10.68
CA GLY A 139 10.44 -9.09 10.07
C GLY A 139 10.54 -8.67 8.60
N ILE A 140 11.70 -8.15 8.17
CA ILE A 140 11.94 -7.80 6.76
C ILE A 140 12.36 -9.03 5.94
N SER A 141 13.07 -9.96 6.56
CA SER A 141 13.62 -11.14 5.85
C SER A 141 12.56 -12.17 5.50
N PHE A 142 11.40 -12.14 6.18
CA PHE A 142 10.30 -13.07 5.92
C PHE A 142 9.38 -12.52 4.82
N PRO A 143 9.11 -13.29 3.74
CA PRO A 143 8.07 -12.92 2.79
C PRO A 143 6.71 -12.79 3.47
N ALA A 144 5.97 -11.71 3.21
CA ALA A 144 4.69 -11.44 3.89
C ALA A 144 3.68 -12.60 3.76
N PHE A 145 3.58 -13.22 2.58
CA PHE A 145 2.67 -14.35 2.38
C PHE A 145 3.05 -15.56 3.25
N ALA A 146 4.34 -15.85 3.40
CA ALA A 146 4.83 -16.96 4.22
C ALA A 146 4.58 -16.68 5.72
N LEU A 147 4.82 -15.44 6.17
CA LEU A 147 4.47 -15.01 7.52
C LEU A 147 2.97 -15.14 7.78
N GLY A 148 2.13 -14.72 6.82
CA GLY A 148 0.67 -14.84 6.92
C GLY A 148 0.21 -16.28 7.07
N MET A 149 0.72 -17.19 6.25
CA MET A 149 0.41 -18.61 6.35
C MET A 149 0.87 -19.22 7.68
N LEU A 150 2.06 -18.86 8.17
CA LEU A 150 2.59 -19.32 9.45
C LEU A 150 1.72 -18.84 10.62
N LEU A 151 1.37 -17.56 10.64
CA LEU A 151 0.49 -17.00 11.67
C LEU A 151 -0.90 -17.64 11.64
N MET A 152 -1.46 -17.85 10.45
CA MET A 152 -2.74 -18.56 10.28
C MET A 152 -2.66 -19.98 10.81
N GLN A 153 -1.61 -20.72 10.48
CA GLN A 153 -1.40 -22.09 10.97
C GLN A 153 -1.34 -22.16 12.50
N ILE A 154 -0.61 -21.24 13.14
CA ILE A 154 -0.46 -21.24 14.58
C ILE A 154 -1.74 -20.73 15.28
N PHE A 155 -2.18 -19.51 14.96
CA PHE A 155 -3.22 -18.82 15.74
C PHE A 155 -4.64 -19.19 15.35
N SER A 156 -4.87 -19.62 14.11
CA SER A 156 -6.22 -20.01 13.65
C SER A 156 -6.41 -21.51 13.68
N VAL A 157 -5.47 -22.29 13.13
CA VAL A 157 -5.64 -23.74 12.98
C VAL A 157 -5.27 -24.49 14.26
N GLN A 158 -4.10 -24.24 14.82
CA GLN A 158 -3.63 -24.99 16.01
C GLN A 158 -4.25 -24.49 17.32
N LEU A 159 -4.29 -23.17 17.53
CA LEU A 159 -4.79 -22.57 18.76
C LEU A 159 -6.28 -22.23 18.74
N GLY A 160 -6.88 -22.07 17.55
CA GLY A 160 -8.30 -21.71 17.42
C GLY A 160 -8.67 -20.31 17.97
N TRP A 161 -7.69 -19.42 18.16
CA TRP A 161 -7.90 -18.11 18.80
C TRP A 161 -8.49 -17.07 17.84
N LEU A 162 -8.09 -17.13 16.58
CA LEU A 162 -8.41 -16.14 15.55
C LEU A 162 -9.03 -16.83 14.33
N PRO A 163 -9.88 -16.11 13.58
CA PRO A 163 -10.47 -16.66 12.36
C PRO A 163 -9.41 -16.82 11.27
N THR A 164 -9.60 -17.80 10.40
CA THR A 164 -8.66 -18.14 9.33
C THR A 164 -8.79 -17.17 8.15
N VAL A 165 -10.02 -16.87 7.70
CA VAL A 165 -10.31 -16.11 6.48
C VAL A 165 -11.53 -15.22 6.63
N GLY A 166 -11.66 -14.21 5.76
CA GLY A 166 -12.84 -13.33 5.70
C GLY A 166 -12.68 -12.02 6.45
N ALA A 167 -13.78 -11.25 6.58
CA ALA A 167 -13.80 -9.90 7.13
C ALA A 167 -15.00 -9.63 8.07
N GLY A 168 -15.58 -10.65 8.67
CA GLY A 168 -16.86 -10.55 9.41
C GLY A 168 -16.79 -9.85 10.78
N SER A 169 -15.59 -9.69 11.39
CA SER A 169 -15.41 -9.05 12.70
C SER A 169 -14.02 -8.44 12.86
N TRP A 170 -13.82 -7.66 13.93
CA TRP A 170 -12.52 -7.05 14.25
C TRP A 170 -11.38 -8.08 14.39
N LYS A 171 -11.69 -9.32 14.81
CA LYS A 171 -10.70 -10.39 14.92
C LYS A 171 -10.07 -10.78 13.59
N HIS A 172 -10.81 -10.62 12.48
CA HIS A 172 -10.30 -10.91 11.14
C HIS A 172 -9.20 -9.92 10.70
N TYR A 173 -9.14 -8.72 11.29
CA TYR A 173 -8.10 -7.75 10.98
C TYR A 173 -6.74 -8.08 11.62
N ILE A 174 -6.70 -8.87 12.71
CA ILE A 174 -5.48 -9.05 13.52
C ILE A 174 -4.38 -9.69 12.69
N LEU A 175 -4.58 -10.88 12.16
CA LEU A 175 -3.54 -11.61 11.43
C LEU A 175 -3.14 -10.91 10.11
N PRO A 176 -4.09 -10.46 9.26
CA PRO A 176 -3.72 -9.72 8.06
C PRO A 176 -2.97 -8.42 8.36
N SER A 177 -3.39 -7.66 9.39
CA SER A 177 -2.71 -6.41 9.77
C SER A 177 -1.30 -6.64 10.28
N ILE A 178 -1.08 -7.67 11.11
CA ILE A 178 0.25 -8.06 11.57
C ILE A 178 1.12 -8.47 10.39
N THR A 179 0.59 -9.30 9.51
CA THR A 179 1.31 -9.79 8.33
C THR A 179 1.72 -8.65 7.41
N LEU A 180 0.77 -7.78 7.06
CA LEU A 180 1.01 -6.65 6.17
C LEU A 180 1.94 -5.60 6.81
N GLY A 181 1.74 -5.32 8.09
CA GLY A 181 2.49 -4.31 8.83
C GLY A 181 3.89 -4.75 9.29
N ALA A 182 4.23 -6.05 9.29
CA ALA A 182 5.47 -6.55 9.88
C ALA A 182 6.74 -5.94 9.27
N ALA A 183 6.84 -5.91 7.94
CA ALA A 183 7.97 -5.29 7.26
C ALA A 183 8.05 -3.78 7.51
N VAL A 184 6.91 -3.10 7.55
CA VAL A 184 6.82 -1.66 7.86
C VAL A 184 7.23 -1.40 9.31
N ALA A 185 6.75 -2.20 10.26
CA ALA A 185 7.15 -2.11 11.67
C ALA A 185 8.67 -2.25 11.84
N ALA A 186 9.26 -3.17 11.12
CA ALA A 186 10.71 -3.38 11.12
C ALA A 186 11.49 -2.18 10.56
N VAL A 187 11.04 -1.58 9.46
CA VAL A 187 11.62 -0.34 8.91
C VAL A 187 11.45 0.80 9.91
N MET A 188 10.25 0.95 10.48
CA MET A 188 9.96 2.00 11.47
C MET A 188 10.83 1.84 12.72
N ALA A 189 11.02 0.61 13.22
CA ALA A 189 11.89 0.36 14.38
C ALA A 189 13.33 0.80 14.13
N ARG A 190 13.92 0.40 13.01
CA ARG A 190 15.29 0.78 12.66
C ARG A 190 15.46 2.28 12.47
N PHE A 191 14.51 2.89 11.77
CA PHE A 191 14.54 4.32 11.47
C PHE A 191 14.34 5.16 12.74
N THR A 192 13.37 4.78 13.58
CA THR A 192 13.13 5.43 14.88
C THR A 192 14.36 5.32 15.79
N ARG A 193 14.97 4.12 15.86
CA ARG A 193 16.20 3.93 16.62
C ARG A 193 17.32 4.86 16.13
N ALA A 194 17.57 4.93 14.84
CA ALA A 194 18.61 5.77 14.27
C ALA A 194 18.40 7.24 14.61
N SER A 195 17.19 7.76 14.35
CA SER A 195 16.81 9.14 14.66
C SER A 195 16.89 9.47 16.15
N PHE A 196 16.47 8.56 17.01
CA PHE A 196 16.57 8.73 18.46
C PHE A 196 18.01 8.77 18.96
N VAL A 197 18.87 7.87 18.45
CA VAL A 197 20.29 7.82 18.82
C VAL A 197 20.99 9.12 18.43
N GLU A 198 20.67 9.70 17.28
CA GLU A 198 21.19 11.00 16.85
C GLU A 198 20.75 12.11 17.81
N VAL A 199 19.45 12.23 18.06
CA VAL A 199 18.88 13.28 18.93
C VAL A 199 19.36 13.19 20.37
N ILE A 200 19.58 11.98 20.93
CA ILE A 200 20.07 11.81 22.32
C ILE A 200 21.49 12.41 22.49
N GLN A 201 22.27 12.53 21.42
CA GLN A 201 23.65 13.06 21.46
C GLN A 201 23.72 14.59 21.30
N GLU A 202 22.61 15.25 20.99
CA GLU A 202 22.53 16.69 20.79
C GLU A 202 22.81 17.50 22.07
N ASP A 203 23.37 18.70 21.91
CA ASP A 203 23.79 19.56 23.04
C ASP A 203 22.63 20.02 23.92
N PHE A 204 21.42 20.18 23.36
CA PHE A 204 20.23 20.53 24.16
C PHE A 204 19.85 19.41 25.14
N VAL A 205 20.11 18.13 24.79
CA VAL A 205 19.89 16.98 25.66
C VAL A 205 20.90 16.98 26.81
N ARG A 206 22.18 17.24 26.51
CA ARG A 206 23.23 17.40 27.54
C ARG A 206 22.88 18.56 28.50
N THR A 207 22.44 19.67 27.98
CA THR A 207 22.00 20.82 28.77
C THR A 207 20.81 20.50 29.68
N ALA A 208 19.82 19.76 29.19
CA ALA A 208 18.66 19.33 29.98
C ALA A 208 19.08 18.42 31.15
N ARG A 209 19.99 17.46 30.90
CA ARG A 209 20.55 16.59 31.93
C ARG A 209 21.37 17.37 32.97
N ALA A 210 22.21 18.33 32.52
CA ALA A 210 23.00 19.18 33.41
C ALA A 210 22.11 20.05 34.32
N LYS A 211 20.91 20.42 33.89
CA LYS A 211 19.88 21.12 34.69
C LYS A 211 19.11 20.20 35.66
N GLY A 212 19.47 18.91 35.75
CA GLY A 212 18.83 17.97 36.67
C GLY A 212 17.43 17.50 36.20
N VAL A 213 17.07 17.66 34.93
CA VAL A 213 15.79 17.17 34.42
C VAL A 213 15.76 15.63 34.46
N ARG A 214 14.66 15.05 34.98
CA ARG A 214 14.49 13.59 35.06
C ARG A 214 14.64 12.94 33.69
N GLU A 215 15.36 11.82 33.59
CA GLU A 215 15.66 11.13 32.32
C GLU A 215 14.40 10.80 31.50
N ARG A 216 13.32 10.37 32.16
CA ARG A 216 12.01 10.15 31.51
C ARG A 216 11.50 11.38 30.79
N THR A 217 11.65 12.56 31.40
CA THR A 217 11.24 13.85 30.80
C THR A 217 12.15 14.24 29.64
N VAL A 218 13.45 13.99 29.76
CA VAL A 218 14.41 14.18 28.69
C VAL A 218 14.02 13.36 27.47
N ILE A 219 13.76 12.06 27.67
CA ILE A 219 13.38 11.14 26.58
C ILE A 219 12.05 11.54 25.95
N ILE A 220 10.97 11.69 26.75
CA ILE A 220 9.62 11.88 26.23
C ILE A 220 9.40 13.31 25.70
N LYS A 221 9.87 14.34 26.41
CA LYS A 221 9.55 15.72 26.08
C LYS A 221 10.59 16.35 25.14
N HIS A 222 11.87 16.02 25.30
CA HIS A 222 12.95 16.65 24.53
C HIS A 222 13.38 15.78 23.35
N CYS A 223 13.67 14.48 23.55
CA CYS A 223 14.15 13.63 22.47
C CYS A 223 13.04 13.20 21.52
N LEU A 224 11.90 12.68 22.02
CA LEU A 224 10.84 12.12 21.21
C LEU A 224 10.30 13.16 20.22
N ARG A 225 10.04 14.39 20.65
CA ARG A 225 9.50 15.45 19.79
C ARG A 225 10.39 15.71 18.58
N ASN A 226 11.70 15.75 18.77
CA ASN A 226 12.66 16.06 17.70
C ASN A 226 12.92 14.83 16.82
N ALA A 227 13.03 13.64 17.44
CA ALA A 227 13.24 12.39 16.72
C ALA A 227 12.03 11.98 15.85
N LEU A 228 10.80 12.43 16.18
CA LEU A 228 9.60 12.11 15.41
C LEU A 228 9.53 12.83 14.06
N ILE A 229 10.19 13.96 13.87
CA ILE A 229 10.10 14.73 12.61
C ILE A 229 10.47 13.86 11.39
N PRO A 230 11.66 13.24 11.31
CA PRO A 230 12.00 12.37 10.20
C PRO A 230 11.18 11.05 10.20
N VAL A 231 10.74 10.58 11.38
CA VAL A 231 9.93 9.35 11.50
C VAL A 231 8.55 9.52 10.86
N VAL A 232 7.89 10.67 11.06
CA VAL A 232 6.59 10.97 10.43
C VAL A 232 6.71 11.00 8.90
N THR A 233 7.80 11.52 8.37
CA THR A 233 8.07 11.49 6.93
C THR A 233 8.19 10.05 6.41
N MET A 234 8.95 9.20 7.14
CA MET A 234 9.08 7.78 6.79
C MET A 234 7.74 7.05 6.87
N MET A 235 6.88 7.36 7.86
CA MET A 235 5.53 6.80 7.94
C MET A 235 4.72 7.04 6.66
N GLY A 236 4.76 8.26 6.13
CA GLY A 236 4.06 8.58 4.90
C GLY A 236 4.52 7.74 3.71
N LEU A 237 5.84 7.60 3.52
CA LEU A 237 6.40 6.75 2.46
C LEU A 237 5.98 5.28 2.61
N GLN A 238 5.96 4.77 3.85
CA GLN A 238 5.57 3.39 4.12
C GLN A 238 4.07 3.14 3.90
N PHE A 239 3.23 4.17 4.00
CA PHE A 239 1.80 4.03 3.72
C PHE A 239 1.54 3.67 2.25
N GLY A 240 2.24 4.33 1.32
CA GLY A 240 2.18 3.98 -0.10
C GLY A 240 2.63 2.55 -0.39
N PHE A 241 3.67 2.08 0.33
CA PHE A 241 4.16 0.71 0.21
C PHE A 241 3.12 -0.34 0.69
N LEU A 242 2.36 -0.02 1.76
CA LEU A 242 1.33 -0.93 2.28
C LEU A 242 0.21 -1.20 1.28
N LEU A 243 -0.22 -0.21 0.51
CA LEU A 243 -1.26 -0.40 -0.50
C LEU A 243 -0.84 -1.41 -1.57
N GLY A 244 0.39 -1.31 -2.10
CA GLY A 244 0.91 -2.29 -3.04
C GLY A 244 1.14 -3.67 -2.42
N GLY A 245 1.57 -3.71 -1.15
CA GLY A 245 1.81 -4.94 -0.40
C GLY A 245 0.55 -5.68 0.03
N SER A 246 -0.60 -5.01 0.04
CA SER A 246 -1.88 -5.59 0.47
C SER A 246 -2.36 -6.73 -0.45
N ILE A 247 -2.02 -6.70 -1.74
CA ILE A 247 -2.49 -7.65 -2.76
C ILE A 247 -2.25 -9.11 -2.33
N LEU A 248 -1.01 -9.45 -1.97
CA LEU A 248 -0.66 -10.81 -1.57
C LEU A 248 -1.29 -11.21 -0.23
N VAL A 249 -1.35 -10.28 0.72
CA VAL A 249 -1.95 -10.54 2.04
C VAL A 249 -3.46 -10.73 1.92
N GLU A 250 -4.13 -9.91 1.13
CA GLU A 250 -5.55 -10.05 0.85
C GLU A 250 -5.88 -11.41 0.19
N ALA A 251 -5.03 -11.86 -0.75
CA ALA A 251 -5.20 -13.16 -1.38
C ALA A 251 -5.03 -14.31 -0.39
N VAL A 252 -4.00 -14.26 0.48
CA VAL A 252 -3.73 -15.30 1.49
C VAL A 252 -4.86 -15.42 2.51
N PHE A 253 -5.37 -14.29 3.02
CA PHE A 253 -6.43 -14.28 4.04
C PHE A 253 -7.84 -14.28 3.46
N ASN A 254 -7.99 -14.44 2.15
CA ASN A 254 -9.29 -14.35 1.48
C ASN A 254 -10.05 -13.06 1.86
N TRP A 255 -9.31 -11.97 1.99
CA TRP A 255 -9.83 -10.66 2.36
C TRP A 255 -10.63 -10.06 1.19
N PRO A 256 -11.84 -9.52 1.41
CA PRO A 256 -12.66 -8.99 0.32
C PRO A 256 -12.22 -7.59 -0.12
N GLY A 257 -10.95 -7.45 -0.53
CA GLY A 257 -10.35 -6.18 -0.92
C GLY A 257 -10.02 -6.09 -2.42
N LEU A 258 -9.43 -4.94 -2.81
CA LEU A 258 -9.04 -4.62 -4.18
C LEU A 258 -7.89 -5.50 -4.67
N GLY A 259 -6.94 -5.81 -3.79
CA GLY A 259 -5.78 -6.65 -4.15
C GLY A 259 -6.20 -8.06 -4.52
N ARG A 260 -7.12 -8.64 -3.76
CA ARG A 260 -7.71 -9.93 -4.10
C ARG A 260 -8.50 -9.86 -5.40
N LEU A 261 -9.31 -8.80 -5.60
CA LEU A 261 -10.03 -8.60 -6.86
C LEU A 261 -9.06 -8.58 -8.05
N LEU A 262 -7.90 -7.95 -7.90
CA LEU A 262 -6.87 -7.93 -8.94
C LEU A 262 -6.32 -9.34 -9.24
N VAL A 263 -6.01 -10.12 -8.20
CA VAL A 263 -5.53 -11.51 -8.38
C VAL A 263 -6.57 -12.36 -9.10
N ASP A 264 -7.83 -12.29 -8.67
CA ASP A 264 -8.95 -13.00 -9.29
C ASP A 264 -9.14 -12.57 -10.76
N ALA A 265 -9.07 -11.26 -11.04
CA ALA A 265 -9.20 -10.72 -12.39
C ALA A 265 -8.06 -11.16 -13.31
N VAL A 266 -6.81 -11.21 -12.81
CA VAL A 266 -5.66 -11.70 -13.59
C VAL A 266 -5.83 -13.19 -13.94
N GLN A 267 -6.24 -14.02 -12.98
CA GLN A 267 -6.47 -15.45 -13.21
C GLN A 267 -7.59 -15.69 -14.24
N MET A 268 -8.63 -14.86 -14.22
CA MET A 268 -9.79 -14.95 -15.11
C MET A 268 -9.65 -14.13 -16.39
N ARG A 269 -8.54 -13.40 -16.55
CA ARG A 269 -8.28 -12.53 -17.70
C ARG A 269 -9.36 -11.46 -17.90
N ASP A 270 -9.85 -10.90 -16.81
CA ASP A 270 -10.86 -9.84 -16.82
C ASP A 270 -10.17 -8.48 -17.04
N TYR A 271 -9.91 -8.18 -18.32
CA TYR A 271 -9.11 -7.04 -18.73
C TYR A 271 -9.66 -5.68 -18.23
N PRO A 272 -10.96 -5.37 -18.30
CA PRO A 272 -11.49 -4.10 -17.77
C PRO A 272 -11.18 -3.93 -16.28
N VAL A 273 -11.34 -4.99 -15.48
CA VAL A 273 -11.05 -4.97 -14.04
C VAL A 273 -9.56 -4.80 -13.79
N ILE A 274 -8.69 -5.53 -14.51
CA ILE A 274 -7.22 -5.42 -14.36
C ILE A 274 -6.76 -4.00 -14.66
N GLN A 275 -7.16 -3.45 -15.81
CA GLN A 275 -6.76 -2.10 -16.24
C GLN A 275 -7.17 -1.05 -15.21
N THR A 276 -8.42 -1.10 -14.77
CA THR A 276 -8.94 -0.14 -13.80
C THR A 276 -8.23 -0.24 -12.45
N LEU A 277 -8.01 -1.45 -11.93
CA LEU A 277 -7.36 -1.64 -10.65
C LEU A 277 -5.89 -1.21 -10.65
N VAL A 278 -5.14 -1.52 -11.72
CA VAL A 278 -3.73 -1.10 -11.80
C VAL A 278 -3.62 0.41 -11.90
N LEU A 279 -4.52 1.07 -12.65
CA LEU A 279 -4.59 2.53 -12.69
C LEU A 279 -5.00 3.12 -11.34
N LEU A 280 -5.97 2.52 -10.66
CA LEU A 280 -6.42 2.96 -9.33
C LEU A 280 -5.29 2.86 -8.31
N PHE A 281 -4.59 1.73 -8.21
CA PHE A 281 -3.43 1.58 -7.31
C PHE A 281 -2.32 2.57 -7.63
N SER A 282 -2.08 2.84 -8.92
CA SER A 282 -1.10 3.85 -9.33
C SER A 282 -1.52 5.25 -8.91
N LEU A 283 -2.79 5.60 -9.10
CA LEU A 283 -3.36 6.88 -8.67
C LEU A 283 -3.29 7.04 -7.14
N GLU A 284 -3.69 6.01 -6.38
CA GLU A 284 -3.60 5.99 -4.92
C GLU A 284 -2.17 6.21 -4.45
N PHE A 285 -1.20 5.47 -5.00
CA PHE A 285 0.22 5.62 -4.68
C PHE A 285 0.72 7.04 -4.94
N ILE A 286 0.37 7.61 -6.09
CA ILE A 286 0.76 8.96 -6.48
C ILE A 286 0.12 10.01 -5.54
N LEU A 287 -1.17 9.87 -5.23
CA LEU A 287 -1.87 10.78 -4.33
C LEU A 287 -1.31 10.74 -2.91
N ILE A 288 -0.99 9.56 -2.41
CA ILE A 288 -0.37 9.41 -1.09
C ILE A 288 1.00 10.07 -1.07
N ASN A 289 1.85 9.84 -2.08
CA ASN A 289 3.13 10.52 -2.16
C ASN A 289 2.98 12.05 -2.23
N LEU A 290 1.97 12.56 -2.95
CA LEU A 290 1.67 13.99 -2.97
C LEU A 290 1.30 14.51 -1.57
N VAL A 291 0.44 13.80 -0.85
CA VAL A 291 0.07 14.15 0.54
C VAL A 291 1.30 14.15 1.44
N VAL A 292 2.16 13.13 1.32
CA VAL A 292 3.42 13.04 2.09
C VAL A 292 4.37 14.18 1.77
N ASP A 293 4.53 14.54 0.50
CA ASP A 293 5.37 15.67 0.06
C ASP A 293 4.85 17.01 0.62
N VAL A 294 3.54 17.20 0.65
CA VAL A 294 2.91 18.40 1.23
C VAL A 294 3.10 18.45 2.75
N LEU A 295 2.88 17.32 3.43
CA LEU A 295 3.12 17.19 4.88
C LEU A 295 4.58 17.45 5.23
N TYR A 296 5.51 16.91 4.44
CA TYR A 296 6.94 17.13 4.62
C TYR A 296 7.31 18.61 4.47
N GLY A 297 6.77 19.29 3.45
CA GLY A 297 6.97 20.74 3.28
C GLY A 297 6.32 21.59 4.39
N TYR A 298 5.32 21.07 5.10
CA TYR A 298 4.73 21.72 6.26
C TYR A 298 5.58 21.51 7.52
N ILE A 299 6.09 20.31 7.75
CA ILE A 299 6.88 19.93 8.95
C ILE A 299 8.29 20.52 8.87
N ASN A 300 8.90 20.56 7.69
CA ASN A 300 10.26 21.09 7.49
C ASN A 300 10.26 22.40 6.68
N PRO A 301 10.22 23.58 7.34
CA PRO A 301 10.15 24.86 6.67
C PRO A 301 11.40 25.21 5.84
N THR A 302 12.54 24.54 6.02
CA THR A 302 13.77 24.81 5.27
C THR A 302 13.66 24.48 3.79
N ILE A 303 12.70 23.63 3.39
CA ILE A 303 12.46 23.25 1.99
C ILE A 303 11.65 24.31 1.23
N ARG A 304 11.03 25.26 1.93
CA ARG A 304 10.18 26.30 1.31
C ARG A 304 10.95 27.33 0.47
N TYR A 305 12.27 27.35 0.54
CA TYR A 305 13.12 28.40 -0.04
C TYR A 305 13.98 27.92 -1.24
N LYS A 306 13.70 26.75 -1.79
CA LYS A 306 14.26 26.28 -3.06
C LYS A 306 13.08 25.93 -4.01
#